data_323b5a97b92bc07d8c5e60a277155a61
#
_entry.id   323b5a97b92bc07d8c5e60a277155a61
#
_cell.length_a   1.000
_cell.length_b   1.000
_cell.length_c   1.000
_cell.angle_alpha   90.00
_cell.angle_beta   90.00
_cell.angle_gamma   90.00
#
_symmetry.space_group_name_H-M   'P 1'
#
loop_
_entity.id
_entity.type
_entity.pdbx_description
1 polymer ?
#
loop_
_entity_poly.entity_id
_entity_poly.type
_entity_poly.pdbx_seq_one_letter_code
_entity_poly.pdbx_strand_id
1 'polypeptide(L)'
;MRTVVEILPWARARAAARRCRLLWGLSLSLLLQGGGLSAAEPTADQQYWLELINRFRSDPQNELSKLVNFSSPGVWDSPKSDDPSIANALNYFGTSAADLTAQFASLTAAPPLAWNSALNTSATNYSDIMVTNDQQSHTLDGLSLQQRLQNGGYSSNWLEAGENLFATTQTIIHGHAGFVIDWGDGNGGTAGFGNGIQNPAGHREVLLNAAYKEVGIGFQDIAIPGSNVSVTGPMVVTQHFASHYRFDGVNYFADAMLTGSVYQDTISADHFYTPGEGLAGEAINVYNDSNGILVASGLSNGAGGFNIPLTGLTDGVTYRVEAPDTGLPAQTFTLTAHSENYGAPVTFYDNVYTSFMMVPEPGSLLLCLSAACFLFSTHRRRISARS
;
A
#
# COMPACT_ATOMS: atom_id res chain seq x y z
N MET A 1 15.63 -42.38 -31.16
CA MET A 1 15.21 -43.74 -30.76
C MET A 1 13.92 -43.58 -29.95
N ARG A 2 12.83 -43.87 -30.62
CA ARG A 2 11.62 -44.70 -30.31
C ARG A 2 11.00 -44.46 -28.93
N THR A 3 9.98 -43.72 -28.96
CA THR A 3 8.54 -43.89 -28.63
C THR A 3 8.15 -45.23 -27.99
N VAL A 4 7.47 -45.20 -26.85
CA VAL A 4 6.38 -46.13 -26.54
C VAL A 4 5.25 -45.37 -25.85
N VAL A 5 4.10 -45.41 -26.51
CA VAL A 5 2.75 -45.06 -26.04
C VAL A 5 2.12 -46.36 -25.59
N GLU A 6 1.48 -46.39 -24.43
CA GLU A 6 0.51 -47.43 -24.11
C GLU A 6 -0.84 -46.85 -23.71
N ILE A 7 -1.86 -47.33 -24.43
CA ILE A 7 -3.27 -46.99 -24.30
C ILE A 7 -4.03 -48.25 -23.90
N LEU A 8 -4.99 -48.11 -22.95
CA LEU A 8 -6.24 -48.86 -22.80
C LEU A 8 -6.26 -50.15 -21.95
N PRO A 9 -7.45 -50.66 -21.52
CA PRO A 9 -8.82 -50.41 -22.01
C PRO A 9 -9.97 -50.29 -20.97
N TRP A 10 -11.14 -49.90 -21.50
CA TRP A 10 -12.48 -49.88 -20.94
C TRP A 10 -13.01 -51.24 -20.43
N ALA A 11 -13.82 -51.20 -19.36
CA ALA A 11 -14.85 -52.22 -19.11
C ALA A 11 -16.12 -51.60 -18.48
N ARG A 12 -17.21 -51.82 -19.18
CA ARG A 12 -18.61 -51.51 -18.82
C ARG A 12 -19.13 -52.46 -17.75
N ALA A 13 -19.98 -51.97 -16.84
CA ALA A 13 -21.07 -52.81 -16.32
C ALA A 13 -22.29 -51.95 -15.94
N ARG A 14 -23.45 -52.50 -16.30
CA ARG A 14 -24.80 -51.92 -16.33
C ARG A 14 -25.54 -52.01 -15.01
N ALA A 15 -26.36 -51.01 -14.80
CA ALA A 15 -27.71 -50.96 -14.18
C ALA A 15 -28.26 -52.08 -13.29
N ALA A 16 -28.81 -51.67 -12.14
CA ALA A 16 -30.08 -52.18 -11.63
C ALA A 16 -30.79 -51.13 -10.74
N ALA A 17 -31.97 -50.76 -11.21
CA ALA A 17 -32.91 -49.92 -10.47
C ALA A 17 -33.68 -50.80 -9.47
N ARG A 18 -33.95 -50.32 -8.26
CA ARG A 18 -35.18 -50.59 -7.51
C ARG A 18 -35.53 -49.49 -6.51
N ARG A 19 -36.79 -49.13 -6.51
CA ARG A 19 -37.55 -48.17 -5.70
C ARG A 19 -37.56 -48.54 -4.22
N CYS A 20 -37.52 -47.56 -3.33
CA CYS A 20 -38.51 -47.43 -2.24
C CYS A 20 -38.35 -46.14 -1.41
N ARG A 21 -39.44 -45.36 -1.39
CA ARG A 21 -40.11 -44.61 -0.33
C ARG A 21 -39.34 -43.61 0.55
N LEU A 22 -39.84 -42.39 0.45
CA LEU A 22 -40.00 -41.31 1.43
C LEU A 22 -39.57 -41.60 2.87
N LEU A 23 -38.67 -40.77 3.38
CA LEU A 23 -38.68 -40.29 4.75
C LEU A 23 -38.18 -38.82 4.74
N TRP A 24 -38.96 -37.99 5.37
CA TRP A 24 -38.64 -36.58 5.61
C TRP A 24 -37.39 -36.51 6.47
N GLY A 25 -36.33 -35.93 5.96
CA GLY A 25 -35.12 -35.61 6.68
C GLY A 25 -34.78 -34.13 6.46
N LEU A 26 -34.80 -33.34 7.53
CA LEU A 26 -34.31 -31.98 7.56
C LEU A 26 -32.91 -31.94 6.89
N SER A 27 -32.83 -31.31 5.74
CA SER A 27 -31.56 -30.95 5.13
C SER A 27 -30.97 -29.80 5.92
N LEU A 28 -30.09 -30.11 6.88
CA LEU A 28 -29.15 -29.18 7.45
C LEU A 28 -28.15 -28.84 6.35
N SER A 29 -28.40 -27.77 5.62
CA SER A 29 -27.47 -27.20 4.67
C SER A 29 -26.27 -26.67 5.47
N LEU A 30 -25.27 -27.51 5.66
CA LEU A 30 -23.94 -27.09 6.08
C LEU A 30 -23.38 -26.29 4.91
N LEU A 31 -23.53 -24.98 4.98
CA LEU A 31 -22.73 -24.05 4.19
C LEU A 31 -21.27 -24.30 4.56
N LEU A 32 -20.61 -25.17 3.83
CA LEU A 32 -19.16 -25.14 3.70
C LEU A 32 -18.84 -23.78 3.07
N GLN A 33 -18.67 -22.78 3.91
CA GLN A 33 -17.86 -21.63 3.55
C GLN A 33 -16.48 -22.20 3.26
N GLY A 34 -16.22 -22.48 2.00
CA GLY A 34 -14.86 -22.59 1.50
C GLY A 34 -14.20 -21.26 1.83
N GLY A 35 -13.47 -21.22 2.94
CA GLY A 35 -12.54 -20.15 3.22
C GLY A 35 -11.47 -20.19 2.15
N GLY A 36 -11.74 -19.61 0.97
CA GLY A 36 -10.69 -19.10 0.13
C GLY A 36 -9.88 -18.18 1.04
N LEU A 37 -8.57 -18.36 1.10
CA LEU A 37 -7.68 -17.40 1.72
C LEU A 37 -8.01 -16.06 1.04
N SER A 38 -8.77 -15.22 1.73
CA SER A 38 -9.00 -13.85 1.29
C SER A 38 -7.62 -13.22 1.16
N ALA A 39 -7.33 -12.65 0.02
CA ALA A 39 -6.11 -11.89 -0.17
C ALA A 39 -5.99 -10.91 1.01
N ALA A 40 -4.82 -10.87 1.66
CA ALA A 40 -4.66 -10.06 2.86
C ALA A 40 -4.79 -8.58 2.51
N GLU A 41 -5.89 -7.98 2.92
CA GLU A 41 -6.13 -6.54 2.82
C GLU A 41 -5.12 -5.78 3.70
N PRO A 42 -4.77 -4.54 3.36
CA PRO A 42 -3.88 -3.75 4.18
C PRO A 42 -4.50 -3.48 5.56
N THR A 43 -3.68 -3.53 6.59
CA THR A 43 -4.00 -2.92 7.89
C THR A 43 -4.06 -1.40 7.77
N ALA A 44 -4.56 -0.70 8.78
CA ALA A 44 -4.60 0.76 8.78
C ALA A 44 -3.18 1.38 8.64
N ASP A 45 -2.19 0.78 9.28
CA ASP A 45 -0.80 1.21 9.18
C ASP A 45 -0.19 0.94 7.80
N GLN A 46 -0.51 -0.20 7.18
CA GLN A 46 -0.08 -0.51 5.81
C GLN A 46 -0.76 0.39 4.77
N GLN A 47 -2.03 0.74 4.99
CA GLN A 47 -2.72 1.74 4.17
C GLN A 47 -2.03 3.11 4.31
N TYR A 48 -1.65 3.51 5.52
CA TYR A 48 -0.94 4.75 5.75
C TYR A 48 0.42 4.79 5.03
N TRP A 49 1.18 3.69 5.06
CA TRP A 49 2.39 3.54 4.25
C TRP A 49 2.11 3.74 2.75
N LEU A 50 1.04 3.14 2.23
CA LEU A 50 0.66 3.27 0.82
C LEU A 50 0.29 4.71 0.47
N GLU A 51 -0.48 5.39 1.35
CA GLU A 51 -0.84 6.80 1.17
C GLU A 51 0.40 7.71 1.15
N LEU A 52 1.35 7.48 2.05
CA LEU A 52 2.62 8.22 2.07
C LEU A 52 3.43 8.01 0.78
N ILE A 53 3.53 6.78 0.30
CA ILE A 53 4.22 6.46 -0.96
C ILE A 53 3.52 7.15 -2.12
N ASN A 54 2.21 7.08 -2.22
CA ASN A 54 1.45 7.68 -3.31
C ASN A 54 1.46 9.22 -3.24
N ARG A 55 1.47 9.81 -2.05
CA ARG A 55 1.70 11.24 -1.87
C ARG A 55 3.06 11.67 -2.43
N PHE A 56 4.13 10.95 -2.07
CA PHE A 56 5.47 11.22 -2.59
C PHE A 56 5.52 11.04 -4.11
N ARG A 57 4.93 9.97 -4.65
CA ARG A 57 4.91 9.74 -6.10
C ARG A 57 4.16 10.81 -6.88
N SER A 58 3.07 11.35 -6.30
CA SER A 58 2.27 12.39 -6.96
C SER A 58 2.94 13.78 -6.97
N ASP A 59 3.69 14.10 -5.92
CA ASP A 59 4.31 15.42 -5.74
C ASP A 59 5.66 15.33 -5.03
N PRO A 60 6.65 14.69 -5.69
CA PRO A 60 7.92 14.38 -5.06
C PRO A 60 8.74 15.61 -4.67
N GLN A 61 8.60 16.73 -5.40
CA GLN A 61 9.35 17.95 -5.12
C GLN A 61 8.91 18.60 -3.80
N ASN A 62 7.63 18.49 -3.45
CA ASN A 62 7.07 19.07 -2.24
C ASN A 62 7.11 18.15 -1.02
N GLU A 63 7.42 16.84 -1.20
CA GLU A 63 7.43 15.88 -0.08
C GLU A 63 8.44 16.25 0.99
N LEU A 64 9.62 16.74 0.59
CA LEU A 64 10.66 17.14 1.55
C LEU A 64 10.13 18.17 2.58
N SER A 65 9.33 19.12 2.13
CA SER A 65 8.75 20.15 3.00
C SER A 65 7.73 19.62 4.00
N LYS A 66 7.23 18.41 3.82
CA LYS A 66 6.31 17.72 4.75
C LYS A 66 7.06 16.91 5.80
N LEU A 67 8.29 16.51 5.50
CA LEU A 67 9.13 15.70 6.38
C LEU A 67 10.06 16.55 7.24
N VAL A 68 10.64 17.62 6.66
CA VAL A 68 11.61 18.48 7.33
C VAL A 68 11.33 19.95 7.11
N ASN A 69 11.84 20.78 8.01
CA ASN A 69 11.79 22.22 7.94
C ASN A 69 13.18 22.82 7.79
N PHE A 70 13.28 23.98 7.13
CA PHE A 70 14.53 24.73 6.99
C PHE A 70 14.31 26.18 7.44
N SER A 71 15.13 26.67 8.36
CA SER A 71 15.17 28.10 8.72
C SER A 71 15.91 28.91 7.68
N SER A 72 16.91 28.29 7.04
CA SER A 72 17.66 28.83 5.91
C SER A 72 18.36 27.70 5.16
N PRO A 73 18.81 27.88 3.90
CA PRO A 73 19.53 26.86 3.16
C PRO A 73 20.71 26.29 3.96
N GLY A 74 20.75 24.98 4.12
CA GLY A 74 21.82 24.29 4.86
C GLY A 74 21.66 24.25 6.39
N VAL A 75 20.56 24.77 6.93
CA VAL A 75 20.26 24.71 8.36
C VAL A 75 18.98 23.93 8.59
N TRP A 76 19.05 22.89 9.39
CA TRP A 76 17.91 22.05 9.74
C TRP A 76 17.13 22.66 10.92
N ASP A 77 15.83 22.79 10.74
CA ASP A 77 14.89 23.02 11.81
C ASP A 77 14.35 21.67 12.33
N SER A 78 13.47 21.74 13.31
CA SER A 78 12.75 20.55 13.75
C SER A 78 11.95 19.91 12.59
N PRO A 79 11.88 18.57 12.52
CA PRO A 79 11.04 17.91 11.53
C PRO A 79 9.58 18.34 11.66
N LYS A 80 8.85 18.41 10.55
CA LYS A 80 7.43 18.79 10.52
C LYS A 80 6.51 17.74 11.11
N SER A 81 6.90 16.48 11.08
CA SER A 81 6.29 15.44 11.91
C SER A 81 6.83 15.57 13.34
N ASP A 82 6.02 15.24 14.33
CA ASP A 82 6.45 15.16 15.74
C ASP A 82 7.47 14.02 15.98
N ASP A 83 8.10 13.53 14.94
CA ASP A 83 9.09 12.46 14.98
C ASP A 83 10.52 13.02 15.01
N PRO A 84 11.15 13.07 16.19
CA PRO A 84 12.52 13.57 16.33
C PRO A 84 13.56 12.64 15.69
N SER A 85 13.19 11.41 15.32
CA SER A 85 14.10 10.43 14.75
C SER A 85 14.61 10.88 13.38
N ILE A 86 13.78 11.60 12.62
CA ILE A 86 14.17 12.20 11.33
C ILE A 86 15.33 13.19 11.56
N ALA A 87 15.18 14.12 12.48
CA ALA A 87 16.22 15.11 12.79
C ALA A 87 17.51 14.42 13.29
N ASN A 88 17.36 13.37 14.12
CA ASN A 88 18.50 12.59 14.60
C ASN A 88 19.24 11.90 13.46
N ALA A 89 18.53 11.28 12.49
CA ALA A 89 19.14 10.64 11.32
C ALA A 89 19.88 11.67 10.45
N LEU A 90 19.25 12.81 10.14
CA LEU A 90 19.87 13.88 9.36
C LEU A 90 21.17 14.40 10.01
N ASN A 91 21.14 14.60 11.33
CA ASN A 91 22.31 15.05 12.08
C ASN A 91 23.41 13.96 12.12
N TYR A 92 23.01 12.69 12.33
CA TYR A 92 23.96 11.58 12.40
C TYR A 92 24.74 11.38 11.10
N PHE A 93 24.04 11.46 9.95
CA PHE A 93 24.66 11.32 8.64
C PHE A 93 25.27 12.63 8.12
N GLY A 94 25.06 13.76 8.79
CA GLY A 94 25.52 15.06 8.33
C GLY A 94 24.87 15.47 6.99
N THR A 95 23.58 15.17 6.83
CA THR A 95 22.86 15.36 5.56
C THR A 95 22.86 16.83 5.13
N SER A 96 23.32 17.09 3.92
CA SER A 96 23.37 18.44 3.32
C SER A 96 21.97 18.90 2.90
N ALA A 97 21.46 19.92 3.58
CA ALA A 97 20.16 20.52 3.23
C ALA A 97 20.17 21.12 1.81
N ALA A 98 21.27 21.74 1.39
CA ALA A 98 21.40 22.32 0.07
C ALA A 98 21.35 21.26 -1.02
N ASP A 99 22.11 20.16 -0.87
CA ASP A 99 22.14 19.08 -1.86
C ASP A 99 20.80 18.35 -1.90
N LEU A 100 20.20 18.12 -0.74
CA LEU A 100 18.88 17.47 -0.68
C LEU A 100 17.81 18.33 -1.37
N THR A 101 17.80 19.63 -1.11
CA THR A 101 16.88 20.58 -1.78
C THR A 101 17.09 20.56 -3.29
N ALA A 102 18.34 20.57 -3.76
CA ALA A 102 18.66 20.52 -5.18
C ALA A 102 18.22 19.20 -5.83
N GLN A 103 18.42 18.07 -5.15
CA GLN A 103 17.97 16.76 -5.66
C GLN A 103 16.44 16.72 -5.77
N PHE A 104 15.70 17.16 -4.74
CA PHE A 104 14.24 17.15 -4.77
C PHE A 104 13.65 18.06 -5.84
N ALA A 105 14.26 19.20 -6.12
CA ALA A 105 13.83 20.11 -7.18
C ALA A 105 13.86 19.47 -8.58
N SER A 106 14.63 18.40 -8.78
CA SER A 106 14.74 17.68 -10.05
C SER A 106 13.86 16.44 -10.16
N LEU A 107 13.17 16.04 -9.08
CA LEU A 107 12.32 14.85 -9.10
C LEU A 107 11.07 15.05 -9.95
N THR A 108 10.65 13.98 -10.60
CA THR A 108 9.44 13.95 -11.42
C THR A 108 8.40 13.02 -10.79
N ALA A 109 7.13 13.39 -10.91
CA ALA A 109 6.02 12.57 -10.45
C ALA A 109 5.99 11.22 -11.18
N ALA A 110 5.47 10.20 -10.49
CA ALA A 110 5.23 8.87 -11.02
C ALA A 110 3.77 8.45 -10.75
N PRO A 111 3.18 7.56 -11.58
CA PRO A 111 1.83 7.05 -11.36
C PRO A 111 1.70 6.38 -10.00
N PRO A 112 0.52 6.43 -9.35
CA PRO A 112 0.31 5.83 -8.04
C PRO A 112 0.47 4.30 -8.08
N LEU A 113 0.78 3.72 -6.92
CA LEU A 113 0.86 2.28 -6.71
C LEU A 113 -0.43 1.77 -6.09
N ALA A 114 -0.86 0.59 -6.53
CA ALA A 114 -1.94 -0.17 -5.93
C ALA A 114 -1.41 -1.20 -4.93
N TRP A 115 -2.18 -1.50 -3.89
CA TRP A 115 -1.85 -2.58 -2.96
C TRP A 115 -1.91 -3.93 -3.64
N ASN A 116 -0.95 -4.81 -3.33
CA ASN A 116 -0.97 -6.21 -3.76
C ASN A 116 -0.66 -7.15 -2.58
N SER A 117 -1.60 -8.02 -2.25
CA SER A 117 -1.50 -8.95 -1.11
C SER A 117 -0.40 -10.00 -1.26
N ALA A 118 -0.09 -10.42 -2.47
CA ALA A 118 0.99 -11.38 -2.71
C ALA A 118 2.36 -10.73 -2.50
N LEU A 119 2.53 -9.49 -2.95
CA LEU A 119 3.71 -8.68 -2.64
C LEU A 119 3.81 -8.41 -1.15
N ASN A 120 2.67 -8.14 -0.47
CA ASN A 120 2.65 -7.97 0.98
C ASN A 120 3.08 -9.24 1.72
N THR A 121 2.58 -10.40 1.32
CA THR A 121 3.00 -11.69 1.89
C THR A 121 4.51 -11.89 1.74
N SER A 122 5.03 -11.63 0.56
CA SER A 122 6.47 -11.73 0.29
C SER A 122 7.29 -10.75 1.13
N ALA A 123 6.85 -9.50 1.25
CA ALA A 123 7.51 -8.44 2.02
C ALA A 123 7.49 -8.74 3.52
N THR A 124 6.34 -9.21 4.05
CA THR A 124 6.19 -9.59 5.46
C THR A 124 7.13 -10.74 5.83
N ASN A 125 7.15 -11.79 5.01
CA ASN A 125 8.07 -12.92 5.20
C ASN A 125 9.54 -12.47 5.20
N TYR A 126 9.89 -11.48 4.39
CA TYR A 126 11.27 -10.99 4.34
C TYR A 126 11.63 -10.11 5.53
N SER A 127 10.70 -9.29 6.03
CA SER A 127 10.89 -8.60 7.30
C SER A 127 11.09 -9.57 8.47
N ASP A 128 10.36 -10.68 8.52
CA ASP A 128 10.56 -11.75 9.52
C ASP A 128 11.96 -12.38 9.42
N ILE A 129 12.47 -12.57 8.21
CA ILE A 129 13.83 -13.08 7.98
C ILE A 129 14.88 -12.10 8.49
N MET A 130 14.73 -10.80 8.25
CA MET A 130 15.63 -9.78 8.79
C MET A 130 15.61 -9.77 10.32
N VAL A 131 14.44 -9.83 10.94
CA VAL A 131 14.31 -9.91 12.41
C VAL A 131 14.97 -11.17 12.95
N THR A 132 14.71 -12.33 12.34
CA THR A 132 15.23 -13.63 12.78
C THR A 132 16.76 -13.68 12.73
N ASN A 133 17.35 -13.06 11.71
CA ASN A 133 18.81 -13.00 11.54
C ASN A 133 19.45 -11.80 12.24
N ASP A 134 18.66 -10.90 12.81
CA ASP A 134 19.11 -9.62 13.38
C ASP A 134 20.05 -8.85 12.42
N GLN A 135 19.63 -8.76 11.14
CA GLN A 135 20.46 -8.19 10.08
C GLN A 135 19.63 -7.57 8.96
N GLN A 136 20.07 -6.43 8.41
CA GLN A 136 19.57 -5.87 7.16
C GLN A 136 20.44 -6.33 6.00
N SER A 137 19.85 -7.03 5.04
CA SER A 137 20.49 -7.44 3.79
C SER A 137 19.43 -7.89 2.79
N HIS A 138 19.72 -7.75 1.49
CA HIS A 138 18.87 -8.22 0.40
C HIS A 138 18.98 -9.73 0.10
N THR A 139 19.82 -10.48 0.78
CA THR A 139 20.20 -11.85 0.39
C THR A 139 20.17 -12.88 1.53
N LEU A 140 19.45 -12.58 2.63
CA LEU A 140 19.47 -13.43 3.84
C LEU A 140 18.89 -14.83 3.66
N ASP A 141 17.95 -14.98 2.75
CA ASP A 141 17.28 -16.25 2.43
C ASP A 141 17.92 -17.03 1.26
N GLY A 142 18.92 -16.43 0.61
CA GLY A 142 19.57 -17.02 -0.57
C GLY A 142 18.69 -17.07 -1.83
N LEU A 143 17.51 -16.44 -1.81
CA LEU A 143 16.59 -16.36 -2.96
C LEU A 143 16.80 -15.07 -3.75
N SER A 144 16.47 -15.09 -5.03
CA SER A 144 16.28 -13.87 -5.81
C SER A 144 14.98 -13.20 -5.43
N LEU A 145 14.86 -11.88 -5.67
CA LEU A 145 13.61 -11.16 -5.45
C LEU A 145 12.44 -11.81 -6.17
N GLN A 146 12.61 -12.22 -7.45
CA GLN A 146 11.57 -12.89 -8.23
C GLN A 146 11.08 -14.18 -7.55
N GLN A 147 11.98 -14.98 -7.00
CA GLN A 147 11.60 -16.20 -6.26
C GLN A 147 10.80 -15.87 -4.99
N ARG A 148 11.18 -14.80 -4.27
CA ARG A 148 10.40 -14.35 -3.11
C ARG A 148 9.00 -13.90 -3.49
N LEU A 149 8.87 -13.09 -4.55
CA LEU A 149 7.58 -12.63 -5.04
C LEU A 149 6.68 -13.81 -5.45
N GLN A 150 7.23 -14.78 -6.19
CA GLN A 150 6.50 -15.98 -6.59
C GLN A 150 6.11 -16.85 -5.38
N ASN A 151 6.98 -17.00 -4.40
CA ASN A 151 6.69 -17.71 -3.15
C ASN A 151 5.59 -16.99 -2.33
N GLY A 152 5.49 -15.67 -2.43
CA GLY A 152 4.40 -14.86 -1.88
C GLY A 152 3.08 -14.99 -2.65
N GLY A 153 3.10 -15.65 -3.81
CA GLY A 153 1.93 -15.85 -4.68
C GLY A 153 1.78 -14.82 -5.79
N TYR A 154 2.79 -13.97 -6.03
CA TYR A 154 2.73 -13.00 -7.13
C TYR A 154 2.80 -13.68 -8.49
N SER A 155 2.17 -13.05 -9.50
CA SER A 155 2.10 -13.57 -10.85
C SER A 155 3.48 -13.89 -11.43
N SER A 156 3.57 -14.99 -12.19
CA SER A 156 4.76 -15.28 -13.00
C SER A 156 4.90 -14.38 -14.23
N ASN A 157 3.84 -13.66 -14.61
CA ASN A 157 3.81 -12.75 -15.76
C ASN A 157 4.19 -11.32 -15.31
N TRP A 158 5.28 -11.17 -14.58
CA TRP A 158 5.77 -9.87 -14.13
C TRP A 158 6.65 -9.20 -15.20
N LEU A 159 6.72 -7.87 -15.15
CA LEU A 159 7.53 -7.02 -16.03
C LEU A 159 8.76 -6.48 -15.30
N GLU A 160 8.51 -5.87 -14.15
CA GLU A 160 9.52 -5.22 -13.31
C GLU A 160 9.31 -5.62 -11.85
N ALA A 161 10.38 -5.62 -11.07
CA ALA A 161 10.34 -5.84 -9.62
C ALA A 161 11.44 -5.04 -8.91
N GLY A 162 11.15 -4.58 -7.70
CA GLY A 162 12.07 -3.83 -6.84
C GLY A 162 11.82 -4.08 -5.36
N GLU A 163 12.80 -3.74 -4.54
CA GLU A 163 12.78 -3.95 -3.09
C GLU A 163 13.43 -2.78 -2.36
N ASN A 164 12.77 -2.27 -1.32
CA ASN A 164 13.35 -1.40 -0.32
C ASN A 164 13.34 -2.08 1.05
N LEU A 165 14.42 -1.92 1.81
CA LEU A 165 14.59 -2.48 3.16
C LEU A 165 15.04 -1.41 4.15
N PHE A 166 14.42 -1.37 5.34
CA PHE A 166 14.89 -0.55 6.44
C PHE A 166 14.67 -1.27 7.78
N ALA A 167 15.76 -1.69 8.41
CA ALA A 167 15.71 -2.54 9.60
C ALA A 167 15.73 -1.80 10.93
N THR A 168 15.86 -0.47 10.93
CA THR A 168 15.99 0.35 12.16
C THR A 168 15.00 1.52 12.20
N THR A 169 13.86 1.34 11.55
CA THR A 169 12.77 2.32 11.52
C THR A 169 12.20 2.53 12.92
N GLN A 170 11.99 3.79 13.31
CA GLN A 170 11.44 4.14 14.61
C GLN A 170 9.91 4.27 14.59
N THR A 171 9.39 4.85 13.52
CA THR A 171 7.96 5.04 13.22
C THR A 171 7.72 4.91 11.73
N ILE A 172 6.47 4.84 11.30
CA ILE A 172 6.10 4.83 9.87
C ILE A 172 6.65 6.07 9.16
N ILE A 173 6.50 7.26 9.75
CA ILE A 173 6.98 8.51 9.15
C ILE A 173 8.52 8.53 9.06
N HIS A 174 9.22 8.04 10.09
CA HIS A 174 10.68 7.92 10.06
C HIS A 174 11.13 6.96 8.96
N GLY A 175 10.46 5.81 8.80
CA GLY A 175 10.76 4.86 7.75
C GLY A 175 10.51 5.42 6.36
N HIS A 176 9.37 6.10 6.16
CA HIS A 176 9.07 6.80 4.92
C HIS A 176 10.13 7.87 4.60
N ALA A 177 10.48 8.70 5.57
CA ALA A 177 11.52 9.70 5.41
C ALA A 177 12.88 9.07 5.07
N GLY A 178 13.21 7.92 5.66
CA GLY A 178 14.42 7.17 5.35
C GLY A 178 14.53 6.75 3.90
N PHE A 179 13.46 6.25 3.33
CA PHE A 179 13.42 5.87 1.91
C PHE A 179 13.37 7.07 0.96
N VAL A 180 12.66 8.14 1.34
CA VAL A 180 12.47 9.34 0.51
C VAL A 180 13.71 10.23 0.51
N ILE A 181 14.29 10.48 1.68
CA ILE A 181 15.52 11.29 1.83
C ILE A 181 16.73 10.48 1.39
N ASP A 182 16.70 9.19 1.68
CA ASP A 182 17.75 8.22 1.38
C ASP A 182 19.08 8.61 2.05
N TRP A 183 18.98 8.96 3.36
CA TRP A 183 20.16 9.32 4.14
C TRP A 183 21.13 8.15 4.27
N GLY A 184 22.42 8.48 4.30
CA GLY A 184 23.47 7.49 4.38
C GLY A 184 24.82 8.12 4.15
N ASP A 185 25.86 7.29 4.03
CA ASP A 185 27.23 7.76 4.00
C ASP A 185 27.66 8.41 2.68
N GLY A 186 26.83 8.42 1.66
CA GLY A 186 27.13 9.03 0.34
C GLY A 186 28.25 8.36 -0.45
N ASN A 187 29.10 7.55 0.18
CA ASN A 187 30.27 6.90 -0.39
C ASN A 187 30.45 5.43 0.03
N GLY A 188 29.36 4.73 0.35
CA GLY A 188 29.44 3.28 0.60
C GLY A 188 29.96 2.87 1.96
N GLY A 189 29.57 3.54 3.05
CA GLY A 189 29.65 2.94 4.37
C GLY A 189 30.64 3.55 5.36
N THR A 190 31.04 4.82 5.19
CA THR A 190 31.86 5.49 6.21
C THR A 190 31.18 6.79 6.65
N ALA A 191 30.56 6.76 7.82
CA ALA A 191 29.91 7.92 8.43
C ALA A 191 30.87 9.13 8.45
N GLY A 192 30.40 10.25 7.91
CA GLY A 192 31.13 11.52 7.89
C GLY A 192 31.88 11.83 6.59
N PHE A 193 31.75 11.02 5.56
CA PHE A 193 32.29 11.28 4.23
C PHE A 193 31.18 11.36 3.18
N GLY A 194 30.88 12.54 2.69
CA GLY A 194 29.85 12.80 1.70
C GLY A 194 28.83 13.83 2.19
N ASN A 195 27.74 13.97 1.43
CA ASN A 195 26.64 14.91 1.76
C ASN A 195 25.54 14.30 2.64
N GLY A 196 25.77 13.11 3.19
CA GLY A 196 24.81 12.42 4.07
C GLY A 196 23.60 11.83 3.33
N ILE A 197 23.67 11.70 2.01
CA ILE A 197 22.65 11.11 1.14
C ILE A 197 23.30 9.97 0.37
N GLN A 198 22.64 8.83 0.24
CA GLN A 198 23.16 7.71 -0.54
C GLN A 198 23.37 8.11 -2.02
N ASN A 199 24.37 7.54 -2.66
CA ASN A 199 24.66 7.78 -4.06
C ASN A 199 24.97 6.47 -4.80
N PRO A 200 24.07 5.94 -5.66
CA PRO A 200 22.76 6.54 -5.98
C PRO A 200 21.79 6.50 -4.79
N ALA A 201 20.77 7.37 -4.83
CA ALA A 201 19.66 7.37 -3.87
C ALA A 201 18.67 6.23 -4.21
N GLY A 202 19.12 4.99 -4.02
CA GLY A 202 18.49 3.78 -4.56
C GLY A 202 17.08 3.54 -4.04
N HIS A 203 16.80 3.80 -2.75
CA HIS A 203 15.46 3.63 -2.21
C HIS A 203 14.47 4.64 -2.82
N ARG A 204 14.90 5.89 -2.96
CA ARG A 204 14.12 6.95 -3.61
C ARG A 204 13.87 6.66 -5.08
N GLU A 205 14.88 6.15 -5.80
CA GLU A 205 14.75 5.75 -7.21
C GLU A 205 13.74 4.61 -7.36
N VAL A 206 13.74 3.62 -6.47
CA VAL A 206 12.74 2.54 -6.43
C VAL A 206 11.34 3.11 -6.17
N LEU A 207 11.19 4.03 -5.21
CA LEU A 207 9.89 4.66 -4.91
C LEU A 207 9.32 5.44 -6.10
N LEU A 208 10.15 6.06 -6.93
CA LEU A 208 9.73 6.89 -8.08
C LEU A 208 9.78 6.16 -9.42
N ASN A 209 10.13 4.88 -9.44
CA ASN A 209 10.13 4.13 -10.70
C ASN A 209 8.70 4.00 -11.25
N ALA A 210 8.46 4.63 -12.41
CA ALA A 210 7.15 4.66 -13.05
C ALA A 210 6.70 3.30 -13.61
N ALA A 211 7.65 2.37 -13.81
CA ALA A 211 7.33 1.02 -14.29
C ALA A 211 6.66 0.15 -13.22
N TYR A 212 6.76 0.49 -11.93
CA TYR A 212 6.03 -0.24 -10.88
C TYR A 212 4.58 0.23 -10.80
N LYS A 213 3.68 -0.73 -10.68
CA LYS A 213 2.23 -0.53 -10.58
C LYS A 213 1.66 -0.97 -9.24
N GLU A 214 2.34 -1.89 -8.56
CA GLU A 214 1.85 -2.52 -7.34
C GLU A 214 2.93 -2.53 -6.27
N VAL A 215 2.48 -2.50 -5.02
CA VAL A 215 3.34 -2.59 -3.85
C VAL A 215 2.72 -3.47 -2.77
N GLY A 216 3.56 -4.21 -2.06
CA GLY A 216 3.25 -4.84 -0.80
C GLY A 216 4.24 -4.36 0.26
N ILE A 217 3.75 -4.13 1.48
CA ILE A 217 4.52 -3.52 2.56
C ILE A 217 4.42 -4.42 3.78
N GLY A 218 5.50 -5.18 4.05
CA GLY A 218 5.65 -5.97 5.25
C GLY A 218 6.44 -5.20 6.29
N PHE A 219 5.92 -5.08 7.49
CA PHE A 219 6.69 -4.54 8.60
C PHE A 219 6.47 -5.36 9.87
N GLN A 220 7.48 -5.38 10.74
CA GLN A 220 7.47 -6.03 12.04
C GLN A 220 7.81 -5.01 13.10
N ASP A 221 6.92 -4.84 14.07
CA ASP A 221 7.19 -4.10 15.29
C ASP A 221 7.83 -5.07 16.29
N ILE A 222 9.09 -4.84 16.60
CA ILE A 222 9.88 -5.68 17.51
C ILE A 222 10.23 -4.96 18.82
N ALA A 223 9.60 -3.82 19.09
CA ALA A 223 9.70 -3.12 20.36
C ALA A 223 9.09 -3.90 21.54
N ILE A 224 9.09 -5.24 21.46
CA ILE A 224 8.57 -6.13 22.50
C ILE A 224 9.64 -6.29 23.58
N PRO A 225 9.32 -6.00 24.85
CA PRO A 225 10.23 -6.26 25.95
C PRO A 225 10.68 -7.73 25.97
N GLY A 226 12.00 -7.97 25.84
CA GLY A 226 12.57 -9.30 25.83
C GLY A 226 12.95 -9.86 24.45
N SER A 227 12.80 -9.10 23.36
CA SER A 227 13.40 -9.47 22.07
C SER A 227 14.94 -9.48 22.19
N ASN A 228 15.57 -10.52 21.65
CA ASN A 228 17.04 -10.66 21.67
C ASN A 228 17.70 -9.96 20.46
N VAL A 229 16.98 -9.16 19.71
CA VAL A 229 17.51 -8.43 18.54
C VAL A 229 18.31 -7.22 19.01
N SER A 230 19.47 -6.99 18.43
CA SER A 230 20.39 -5.93 18.81
C SER A 230 20.74 -4.97 17.67
N VAL A 231 20.54 -5.39 16.42
CA VAL A 231 20.87 -4.61 15.20
C VAL A 231 19.61 -4.13 14.51
N THR A 232 18.50 -4.91 14.56
CA THR A 232 17.24 -4.57 13.93
C THR A 232 16.24 -4.03 14.93
N GLY A 233 15.32 -3.15 14.48
CA GLY A 233 14.22 -2.62 15.27
C GLY A 233 14.41 -1.17 15.73
N PRO A 234 13.37 -0.56 16.36
CA PRO A 234 12.13 -1.20 16.87
C PRO A 234 11.14 -1.65 15.79
N MET A 235 11.20 -1.13 14.56
CA MET A 235 10.40 -1.58 13.44
C MET A 235 11.31 -1.95 12.26
N VAL A 236 11.03 -3.08 11.62
CA VAL A 236 11.69 -3.55 10.40
C VAL A 236 10.68 -3.49 9.26
N VAL A 237 11.04 -2.87 8.14
CA VAL A 237 10.14 -2.73 7.00
C VAL A 237 10.78 -3.22 5.70
N THR A 238 9.99 -3.94 4.92
CA THR A 238 10.27 -4.35 3.54
C THR A 238 9.16 -3.82 2.63
N GLN A 239 9.53 -3.21 1.52
CA GLN A 239 8.60 -2.84 0.46
C GLN A 239 8.98 -3.64 -0.80
N HIS A 240 8.05 -4.46 -1.30
CA HIS A 240 8.19 -5.14 -2.58
C HIS A 240 7.32 -4.46 -3.62
N PHE A 241 7.94 -4.09 -4.72
CA PHE A 241 7.31 -3.42 -5.86
C PHE A 241 7.31 -4.34 -7.06
N ALA A 242 6.26 -4.30 -7.86
CA ALA A 242 6.24 -5.00 -9.12
C ALA A 242 5.19 -4.44 -10.10
N SER A 243 5.26 -4.92 -11.31
CA SER A 243 4.19 -4.83 -12.32
C SER A 243 4.05 -6.15 -13.05
N HIS A 244 2.84 -6.46 -13.47
CA HIS A 244 2.56 -7.66 -14.27
C HIS A 244 1.82 -7.30 -15.54
N TYR A 245 1.79 -8.24 -16.48
CA TYR A 245 1.07 -8.11 -17.74
C TYR A 245 0.01 -9.18 -17.92
N ARG A 246 -0.98 -8.83 -18.71
CA ARG A 246 -2.00 -9.72 -19.27
C ARG A 246 -1.75 -9.87 -20.78
N PHE A 247 -1.96 -11.07 -21.30
CA PHE A 247 -1.95 -11.35 -22.73
C PHE A 247 -3.36 -11.71 -23.19
N ASP A 248 -3.88 -11.04 -24.22
CA ASP A 248 -5.23 -11.26 -24.73
C ASP A 248 -5.29 -12.24 -25.94
N GLY A 249 -4.15 -12.85 -26.28
CA GLY A 249 -3.98 -13.71 -27.44
C GLY A 249 -3.31 -13.00 -28.64
N VAL A 250 -3.17 -11.68 -28.56
CA VAL A 250 -2.54 -10.84 -29.61
C VAL A 250 -1.56 -9.84 -28.99
N ASN A 251 -1.97 -9.13 -27.94
CA ASN A 251 -1.24 -8.02 -27.36
C ASN A 251 -0.98 -8.24 -25.86
N TYR A 252 0.06 -7.59 -25.35
CA TYR A 252 0.39 -7.53 -23.94
C TYR A 252 -0.07 -6.20 -23.33
N PHE A 253 -0.65 -6.26 -22.14
CA PHE A 253 -1.18 -5.11 -21.42
C PHE A 253 -0.74 -5.14 -19.97
N ALA A 254 -0.25 -4.01 -19.46
CA ALA A 254 -0.18 -3.72 -18.03
C ALA A 254 -1.39 -2.84 -17.69
N ASP A 255 -2.49 -3.50 -17.30
CA ASP A 255 -3.78 -2.83 -17.04
C ASP A 255 -3.67 -1.84 -15.85
N ALA A 256 -4.44 -0.75 -15.89
CA ALA A 256 -4.51 0.20 -14.78
C ALA A 256 -5.30 -0.35 -13.60
N MET A 257 -4.99 0.18 -12.43
CA MET A 257 -5.79 0.07 -11.21
C MET A 257 -6.29 1.46 -10.81
N LEU A 258 -7.54 1.55 -10.38
CA LEU A 258 -8.00 2.69 -9.59
C LEU A 258 -7.72 2.38 -8.13
N THR A 259 -6.89 3.17 -7.49
CA THR A 259 -6.51 3.03 -6.08
C THR A 259 -6.83 4.29 -5.31
N GLY A 260 -6.96 4.18 -4.01
CA GLY A 260 -7.23 5.31 -3.11
C GLY A 260 -7.84 4.91 -1.80
N SER A 261 -8.45 5.87 -1.12
CA SER A 261 -9.06 5.66 0.18
C SER A 261 -10.34 6.47 0.37
N VAL A 262 -11.23 5.92 1.22
CA VAL A 262 -12.39 6.63 1.76
C VAL A 262 -12.16 6.78 3.25
N TYR A 263 -12.14 7.99 3.76
CA TYR A 263 -11.82 8.25 5.17
C TYR A 263 -12.51 9.49 5.71
N GLN A 264 -12.59 9.55 7.04
CA GLN A 264 -13.10 10.71 7.75
C GLN A 264 -11.97 11.36 8.54
N ASP A 265 -11.57 12.57 8.13
CA ASP A 265 -10.47 13.35 8.68
C ASP A 265 -10.79 13.86 10.11
N THR A 266 -10.60 12.99 11.12
CA THR A 266 -11.05 13.21 12.51
C THR A 266 -9.97 13.01 13.55
N ILE A 267 -8.96 12.20 13.28
CA ILE A 267 -7.87 11.91 14.22
C ILE A 267 -6.79 12.98 14.11
N SER A 268 -6.38 13.28 12.87
CA SER A 268 -5.48 14.39 12.57
C SER A 268 -6.13 15.22 11.45
N ALA A 269 -6.73 16.35 11.78
CA ALA A 269 -7.43 17.20 10.82
C ALA A 269 -6.41 17.94 9.92
N ASP A 270 -5.73 17.18 9.05
CA ASP A 270 -4.64 17.65 8.20
C ASP A 270 -4.89 17.39 6.70
N HIS A 271 -6.09 16.90 6.36
CA HIS A 271 -6.50 16.52 5.00
C HIS A 271 -5.66 15.38 4.40
N PHE A 272 -5.15 14.52 5.27
CA PHE A 272 -4.42 13.32 4.89
C PHE A 272 -4.89 12.12 5.72
N TYR A 273 -4.85 10.92 5.14
CA TYR A 273 -5.27 9.71 5.84
C TYR A 273 -4.39 9.42 7.06
N THR A 274 -5.01 9.21 8.20
CA THR A 274 -4.37 8.74 9.44
C THR A 274 -4.91 7.36 9.82
N PRO A 275 -4.09 6.43 10.35
CA PRO A 275 -4.58 5.12 10.78
C PRO A 275 -5.78 5.22 11.73
N GLY A 276 -6.88 4.54 11.37
CA GLY A 276 -8.15 4.58 12.10
C GLY A 276 -9.20 5.53 11.54
N GLU A 277 -8.88 6.34 10.53
CA GLU A 277 -9.85 7.21 9.85
C GLU A 277 -10.59 6.53 8.69
N GLY A 278 -10.08 5.39 8.22
CA GLY A 278 -10.64 4.68 7.08
C GLY A 278 -12.07 4.20 7.30
N LEU A 279 -12.88 4.31 6.25
CA LEU A 279 -14.26 3.84 6.22
C LEU A 279 -14.35 2.58 5.38
N ALA A 280 -14.76 1.50 6.02
CA ALA A 280 -14.88 0.19 5.41
C ALA A 280 -16.24 -0.03 4.75
N GLY A 281 -16.24 -0.72 3.59
CA GLY A 281 -17.47 -1.15 2.94
C GLY A 281 -18.15 -0.09 2.09
N GLU A 282 -17.50 1.08 1.91
CA GLU A 282 -18.01 2.13 1.02
C GLU A 282 -17.94 1.67 -0.43
N ALA A 283 -19.05 1.85 -1.17
CA ALA A 283 -19.12 1.51 -2.58
C ALA A 283 -18.35 2.53 -3.42
N ILE A 284 -17.49 2.03 -4.33
CA ILE A 284 -16.80 2.85 -5.32
C ILE A 284 -17.23 2.39 -6.71
N ASN A 285 -17.81 3.30 -7.46
CA ASN A 285 -18.36 3.04 -8.78
C ASN A 285 -17.62 3.86 -9.85
N VAL A 286 -17.23 3.21 -10.94
CA VAL A 286 -16.58 3.85 -12.09
C VAL A 286 -17.52 3.79 -13.29
N TYR A 287 -17.84 4.94 -13.86
CA TYR A 287 -18.70 5.07 -15.02
C TYR A 287 -17.94 5.65 -16.20
N ASN A 288 -18.27 5.22 -17.39
CA ASN A 288 -17.90 5.98 -18.58
C ASN A 288 -18.67 7.31 -18.56
N ASP A 289 -17.94 8.41 -18.49
CA ASP A 289 -18.57 9.73 -18.25
C ASP A 289 -19.46 10.20 -19.40
N SER A 290 -19.16 9.77 -20.64
CA SER A 290 -19.92 10.19 -21.83
C SER A 290 -21.29 9.54 -21.95
N ASN A 291 -21.49 8.33 -21.42
CA ASN A 291 -22.72 7.55 -21.60
C ASN A 291 -23.32 7.02 -20.29
N GLY A 292 -22.66 7.24 -19.16
CA GLY A 292 -23.14 6.84 -17.84
C GLY A 292 -23.14 5.33 -17.56
N ILE A 293 -22.47 4.52 -18.41
CA ILE A 293 -22.40 3.05 -18.21
C ILE A 293 -21.40 2.75 -17.09
N LEU A 294 -21.82 1.95 -16.10
CA LEU A 294 -20.95 1.41 -15.05
C LEU A 294 -19.93 0.43 -15.71
N VAL A 295 -18.64 0.67 -15.53
CA VAL A 295 -17.56 -0.11 -16.16
C VAL A 295 -16.72 -0.86 -15.14
N ALA A 296 -16.65 -0.39 -13.91
CA ALA A 296 -15.96 -1.07 -12.80
C ALA A 296 -16.59 -0.66 -11.47
N SER A 297 -16.46 -1.50 -10.46
CA SER A 297 -16.88 -1.16 -9.09
C SER A 297 -16.13 -2.00 -8.07
N GLY A 298 -16.06 -1.53 -6.84
CA GLY A 298 -15.48 -2.22 -5.69
C GLY A 298 -15.97 -1.65 -4.38
N LEU A 299 -15.44 -2.15 -3.29
CA LEU A 299 -15.70 -1.66 -1.94
C LEU A 299 -14.38 -1.25 -1.30
N SER A 300 -14.44 -0.27 -0.40
CA SER A 300 -13.33 0.01 0.49
C SER A 300 -13.12 -1.13 1.48
N ASN A 301 -11.87 -1.46 1.78
CA ASN A 301 -11.45 -2.47 2.74
C ASN A 301 -11.56 -1.99 4.19
N GLY A 302 -11.14 -2.83 5.15
CA GLY A 302 -11.19 -2.52 6.57
C GLY A 302 -10.40 -1.27 7.01
N ALA A 303 -9.43 -0.84 6.21
CA ALA A 303 -8.64 0.36 6.42
C ALA A 303 -9.12 1.56 5.56
N GLY A 304 -10.26 1.42 4.87
CA GLY A 304 -10.80 2.46 3.99
C GLY A 304 -10.17 2.49 2.59
N GLY A 305 -9.09 1.74 2.34
CA GLY A 305 -8.43 1.67 1.05
C GLY A 305 -9.24 0.89 0.01
N PHE A 306 -8.99 1.13 -1.27
CA PHE A 306 -9.56 0.34 -2.36
C PHE A 306 -8.61 0.20 -3.54
N ASN A 307 -8.71 -0.94 -4.26
CA ASN A 307 -8.01 -1.20 -5.50
C ASN A 307 -8.96 -1.87 -6.48
N ILE A 308 -9.31 -1.17 -7.55
CA ILE A 308 -10.29 -1.62 -8.53
C ILE A 308 -9.60 -1.79 -9.88
N PRO A 309 -9.57 -3.02 -10.44
CA PRO A 309 -9.01 -3.25 -11.77
C PRO A 309 -9.78 -2.47 -12.84
N LEU A 310 -9.07 -1.77 -13.71
CA LEU A 310 -9.61 -1.03 -14.85
C LEU A 310 -9.37 -1.79 -16.18
N THR A 311 -9.44 -3.12 -16.13
CA THR A 311 -9.17 -3.99 -17.26
C THR A 311 -10.16 -3.75 -18.42
N GLY A 312 -9.62 -3.61 -19.62
CA GLY A 312 -10.42 -3.45 -20.85
C GLY A 312 -10.99 -2.05 -21.04
N LEU A 313 -10.58 -1.08 -20.23
CA LEU A 313 -10.93 0.32 -20.46
C LEU A 313 -10.11 0.90 -21.62
N THR A 314 -10.59 1.98 -22.19
CA THR A 314 -10.07 2.57 -23.42
C THR A 314 -9.21 3.79 -23.14
N ASP A 315 -8.05 3.86 -23.78
CA ASP A 315 -7.17 5.03 -23.79
C ASP A 315 -7.87 6.30 -24.27
N GLY A 316 -7.57 7.43 -23.64
CA GLY A 316 -8.12 8.75 -23.96
C GLY A 316 -9.59 8.95 -23.57
N VAL A 317 -10.22 7.95 -22.95
CA VAL A 317 -11.62 8.08 -22.48
C VAL A 317 -11.64 8.63 -21.04
N THR A 318 -12.55 9.56 -20.80
CA THR A 318 -12.82 10.10 -19.47
C THR A 318 -13.82 9.21 -18.73
N TYR A 319 -13.48 8.87 -17.51
CA TYR A 319 -14.28 8.10 -16.57
C TYR A 319 -14.59 8.92 -15.33
N ARG A 320 -15.75 8.65 -14.73
CA ARG A 320 -16.24 9.29 -13.52
C ARG A 320 -16.28 8.29 -12.38
N VAL A 321 -15.72 8.66 -11.24
CA VAL A 321 -15.67 7.86 -10.00
C VAL A 321 -16.62 8.46 -8.98
N GLU A 322 -17.43 7.62 -8.37
CA GLU A 322 -18.37 7.99 -7.31
C GLU A 322 -18.20 7.09 -6.09
N ALA A 323 -18.31 7.70 -4.91
CA ALA A 323 -18.52 7.00 -3.63
C ALA A 323 -19.91 7.44 -3.09
N PRO A 324 -21.00 6.83 -3.55
CA PRO A 324 -22.36 7.38 -3.38
C PRO A 324 -22.79 7.49 -1.92
N ASP A 325 -22.31 6.59 -1.05
CA ASP A 325 -22.68 6.57 0.36
C ASP A 325 -22.02 7.69 1.18
N THR A 326 -20.96 8.31 0.64
CA THR A 326 -20.27 9.44 1.29
C THR A 326 -20.97 10.78 1.10
N GLY A 327 -21.81 10.92 0.10
CA GLY A 327 -22.41 12.19 -0.30
C GLY A 327 -21.43 13.20 -0.92
N LEU A 328 -20.18 12.79 -1.17
CA LEU A 328 -19.16 13.64 -1.77
C LEU A 328 -19.33 13.74 -3.30
N PRO A 329 -18.86 14.82 -3.93
CA PRO A 329 -18.93 14.99 -5.37
C PRO A 329 -18.13 13.91 -6.11
N ALA A 330 -18.64 13.51 -7.27
CA ALA A 330 -17.92 12.64 -8.18
C ALA A 330 -16.59 13.27 -8.63
N GLN A 331 -15.61 12.43 -8.88
CA GLN A 331 -14.32 12.82 -9.45
C GLN A 331 -14.18 12.23 -10.85
N THR A 332 -13.34 12.80 -11.68
CA THR A 332 -13.09 12.30 -13.04
C THR A 332 -11.62 12.09 -13.29
N PHE A 333 -11.31 11.10 -14.14
CA PHE A 333 -9.98 10.88 -14.69
C PHE A 333 -10.06 10.54 -16.17
N THR A 334 -9.01 10.82 -16.91
CA THR A 334 -8.84 10.32 -18.28
C THR A 334 -7.78 9.24 -18.26
N LEU A 335 -8.13 8.03 -18.74
CA LEU A 335 -7.19 6.94 -18.82
C LEU A 335 -6.17 7.24 -19.91
N THR A 336 -4.90 7.05 -19.62
CA THR A 336 -3.80 7.24 -20.56
C THR A 336 -2.99 5.97 -20.70
N ALA A 337 -2.55 5.70 -21.93
CA ALA A 337 -1.71 4.56 -22.25
C ALA A 337 -0.45 5.00 -22.98
N HIS A 338 0.62 4.29 -22.77
CA HIS A 338 1.87 4.40 -23.52
C HIS A 338 2.40 3.01 -23.85
N SER A 339 3.39 2.92 -24.74
CA SER A 339 3.98 1.65 -25.11
C SER A 339 5.37 1.51 -24.51
N GLU A 340 5.58 0.43 -23.78
CA GLU A 340 6.86 0.02 -23.24
C GLU A 340 7.37 -1.25 -23.93
N ASN A 341 8.67 -1.47 -23.96
CA ASN A 341 9.29 -2.60 -24.65
C ASN A 341 10.02 -3.53 -23.65
N TYR A 342 9.43 -4.67 -23.38
CA TYR A 342 9.97 -5.74 -22.54
C TYR A 342 10.36 -6.98 -23.40
N GLY A 343 10.98 -6.77 -24.56
CA GLY A 343 11.25 -7.81 -25.56
C GLY A 343 10.08 -8.00 -26.54
N ALA A 344 8.91 -7.51 -26.20
CA ALA A 344 7.74 -7.29 -27.03
C ALA A 344 7.06 -5.99 -26.59
N PRO A 345 6.31 -5.28 -27.45
CA PRO A 345 5.53 -4.13 -27.04
C PRO A 345 4.46 -4.50 -26.02
N VAL A 346 4.40 -3.73 -24.92
CA VAL A 346 3.36 -3.83 -23.90
C VAL A 346 2.63 -2.50 -23.87
N THR A 347 1.31 -2.52 -23.98
CA THR A 347 0.47 -1.35 -23.72
C THR A 347 0.36 -1.16 -22.22
N PHE A 348 0.93 -0.10 -21.74
CA PHE A 348 1.05 0.22 -20.31
C PHE A 348 0.05 1.32 -19.98
N TYR A 349 -0.89 1.04 -19.07
CA TYR A 349 -1.86 2.00 -18.57
C TYR A 349 -1.44 2.47 -17.18
N ASP A 350 -1.35 3.78 -16.97
CA ASP A 350 -1.03 4.33 -15.66
C ASP A 350 -2.15 4.05 -14.65
N ASN A 351 -1.77 3.74 -13.42
CA ASN A 351 -2.73 3.67 -12.33
C ASN A 351 -3.31 5.05 -12.04
N VAL A 352 -4.52 5.07 -11.50
CA VAL A 352 -5.26 6.28 -11.13
C VAL A 352 -5.45 6.30 -9.63
N TYR A 353 -5.22 7.46 -9.02
CA TYR A 353 -5.49 7.67 -7.59
C TYR A 353 -6.68 8.61 -7.41
N THR A 354 -7.58 8.25 -6.51
CA THR A 354 -8.64 9.13 -6.02
C THR A 354 -8.92 8.85 -4.56
N SER A 355 -9.25 9.86 -3.77
CA SER A 355 -9.68 9.69 -2.39
C SER A 355 -10.98 10.45 -2.13
N PHE A 356 -11.77 9.92 -1.21
CA PHE A 356 -13.00 10.51 -0.74
C PHE A 356 -12.84 10.84 0.74
N MET A 357 -12.53 12.12 1.01
CA MET A 357 -12.30 12.61 2.35
C MET A 357 -13.54 13.31 2.88
N MET A 358 -14.10 12.81 3.98
CA MET A 358 -15.17 13.47 4.71
C MET A 358 -14.58 14.33 5.83
N VAL A 359 -14.96 15.60 5.86
CA VAL A 359 -14.63 16.51 6.96
C VAL A 359 -15.80 16.51 7.93
N PRO A 360 -15.56 16.33 9.24
CA PRO A 360 -16.62 16.40 10.23
C PRO A 360 -17.32 17.75 10.17
N GLU A 361 -18.66 17.74 10.16
CA GLU A 361 -19.44 18.96 10.27
C GLU A 361 -19.10 19.68 11.58
N PRO A 362 -18.84 21.00 11.57
CA PRO A 362 -18.49 21.76 12.78
C PRO A 362 -19.50 21.62 13.94
N GLY A 363 -20.75 21.28 13.62
CA GLY A 363 -21.81 21.01 14.59
C GLY A 363 -21.69 19.70 15.34
N SER A 364 -21.03 18.69 14.79
CA SER A 364 -20.90 17.36 15.40
C SER A 364 -19.95 17.38 16.60
N LEU A 365 -18.89 18.19 16.56
CA LEU A 365 -17.97 18.41 17.67
C LEU A 365 -18.64 19.14 18.85
N LEU A 366 -19.55 20.11 18.56
CA LEU A 366 -20.30 20.81 19.61
C LEU A 366 -21.30 19.88 20.32
N LEU A 367 -21.92 18.94 19.61
CA LEU A 367 -22.83 17.96 20.20
C LEU A 367 -22.10 16.95 21.10
N CYS A 368 -20.91 16.49 20.72
CA CYS A 368 -20.10 15.61 21.57
C CYS A 368 -19.60 16.31 22.82
N LEU A 369 -19.17 17.59 22.71
CA LEU A 369 -18.76 18.38 23.87
C LEU A 369 -19.95 18.71 24.80
N SER A 370 -21.12 19.00 24.24
CA SER A 370 -22.34 19.24 25.05
C SER A 370 -22.83 17.96 25.73
N ALA A 371 -22.76 16.79 25.08
CA ALA A 371 -23.11 15.51 25.66
C ALA A 371 -22.13 15.11 26.80
N ALA A 372 -20.82 15.33 26.60
CA ALA A 372 -19.81 15.10 27.64
C ALA A 372 -20.02 16.04 28.83
N CYS A 373 -20.29 17.32 28.61
CA CYS A 373 -20.62 18.26 29.68
C CYS A 373 -21.90 17.90 30.43
N PHE A 374 -22.92 17.36 29.76
CA PHE A 374 -24.14 16.85 30.39
C PHE A 374 -23.88 15.64 31.27
N LEU A 375 -23.06 14.70 30.84
CA LEU A 375 -22.67 13.53 31.64
C LEU A 375 -21.87 13.90 32.88
N PHE A 376 -20.93 14.86 32.78
CA PHE A 376 -20.17 15.36 33.93
C PHE A 376 -21.03 16.15 34.92
N SER A 377 -22.03 16.90 34.45
CA SER A 377 -22.93 17.65 35.32
C SER A 377 -23.92 16.77 36.10
N THR A 378 -24.37 15.68 35.48
CA THR A 378 -25.26 14.70 36.16
C THR A 378 -24.51 13.82 37.17
N HIS A 379 -23.24 13.57 36.93
CA HIS A 379 -22.41 12.81 37.90
C HIS A 379 -22.09 13.66 39.17
N ARG A 380 -21.84 14.95 39.04
CA ARG A 380 -21.64 15.86 40.20
C ARG A 380 -22.91 16.00 41.06
N ARG A 381 -24.12 16.02 40.50
CA ARG A 381 -25.37 16.10 41.26
C ARG A 381 -25.69 14.85 42.06
N ARG A 382 -25.18 13.67 41.69
CA ARG A 382 -25.38 12.43 42.45
C ARG A 382 -24.44 12.30 43.66
N ILE A 383 -23.31 13.01 43.69
CA ILE A 383 -22.38 12.96 44.83
C ILE A 383 -22.79 13.94 45.92
N SER A 384 -23.48 15.04 45.56
CA SER A 384 -23.95 16.04 46.57
C SER A 384 -25.24 15.72 47.28
N ALA A 385 -25.93 14.62 46.89
CA ALA A 385 -27.17 14.18 47.54
C ALA A 385 -26.96 13.01 48.52
N ARG A 386 -25.72 12.70 48.89
CA ARG A 386 -25.35 11.67 49.88
C ARG A 386 -24.42 12.14 50.99
N SER A 387 -24.37 13.47 51.26
CA SER A 387 -23.69 14.04 52.44
C SER A 387 -24.71 14.68 53.35
#